data_48a9637c8a14a1dee2549a2bc1ee7d0b
#
_entry.id   48a9637c8a14a1dee2549a2bc1ee7d0b
#
_cell.length_a   1.000
_cell.length_b   1.000
_cell.length_c   1.000
_cell.angle_alpha   90.00
_cell.angle_beta   90.00
_cell.angle_gamma   90.00
#
_symmetry.space_group_name_H-M   'P 1'
#
loop_
_entity.id
_entity.type
_entity.pdbx_description
1 polymer ?
#
loop_
_entity_poly.entity_id
_entity_poly.type
_entity_poly.pdbx_seq_one_letter_code
_entity_poly.pdbx_strand_id
1 'polypeptide(L)'
;MKCVLIGAGSRGMLYARWAYEHGVEIAAIAEPRPDRLAWAGQELQIPAEHLFSTAEALFAGESWGDTAIIASLDRAHFGHAMLAMERGYDILLEKPISPSAQECVELERRALELGRKVTVCHVMRYHALIAAIRELLDSGELGRVVNIKHTENVGNWHMAHSFVRGNWHSSAETAPIILAKSCHDMDLLLWFTQAHCTRIAAFGSLDYFRAENAPAGSAERCCDCPVAAECRFAAMKVYPPTLGTWPTDMVCLEQTEKALEEALKTSPYGRCVFRCDNDVCDHMSVAMEFDTGATATFTLNGHSDRMYRQYHIMCTEGEIEADDRTNNLIIRRFPVNGIEPEQVEVRHIETSNIGHGGSDLVMMEDFFLHGGAERSSVTRSVESHLMALAAEKSRLTGRVVDLAEFKNSIIR
;
A
#
# COMPACT_ATOMS: atom_id res chain seq x y z
N MET A 1 16.76 13.99 16.74
CA MET A 1 15.35 13.95 16.32
C MET A 1 14.61 13.02 17.27
N LYS A 2 13.43 13.42 17.73
CA LYS A 2 12.55 12.61 18.58
C LYS A 2 11.26 12.31 17.83
N CYS A 3 10.83 11.06 17.90
CA CYS A 3 9.68 10.56 17.16
C CYS A 3 8.70 9.85 18.09
N VAL A 4 7.41 9.87 17.75
CA VAL A 4 6.39 9.03 18.39
C VAL A 4 5.85 8.01 17.38
N LEU A 5 5.43 6.85 17.87
CA LEU A 5 4.82 5.80 17.05
C LEU A 5 3.34 5.65 17.38
N ILE A 6 2.48 5.76 16.38
CA ILE A 6 1.05 5.51 16.47
C ILE A 6 0.71 4.25 15.65
N GLY A 7 0.44 3.15 16.35
CA GLY A 7 0.22 1.84 15.75
C GLY A 7 1.49 1.00 15.66
N ALA A 8 1.64 0.04 16.58
CA ALA A 8 2.78 -0.89 16.64
C ALA A 8 2.55 -2.18 15.83
N GLY A 9 1.87 -2.08 14.67
CA GLY A 9 1.71 -3.15 13.70
C GLY A 9 3.02 -3.49 12.97
N SER A 10 2.97 -4.40 11.99
CA SER A 10 4.15 -4.79 11.20
C SER A 10 4.83 -3.58 10.56
N ARG A 11 4.06 -2.68 9.94
CA ARG A 11 4.60 -1.46 9.29
C ARG A 11 5.18 -0.48 10.31
N GLY A 12 4.42 -0.16 11.37
CA GLY A 12 4.89 0.77 12.40
C GLY A 12 6.18 0.30 13.05
N MET A 13 6.28 -0.99 13.39
CA MET A 13 7.49 -1.56 13.98
C MET A 13 8.67 -1.62 13.00
N LEU A 14 8.43 -1.85 11.71
CA LEU A 14 9.49 -1.76 10.69
C LEU A 14 10.13 -0.38 10.69
N TYR A 15 9.31 0.67 10.67
CA TYR A 15 9.77 2.05 10.65
C TYR A 15 10.43 2.47 11.97
N ALA A 16 9.81 2.12 13.11
CA ALA A 16 10.33 2.49 14.40
C ALA A 16 11.66 1.79 14.73
N ARG A 17 11.83 0.52 14.37
CA ARG A 17 13.10 -0.20 14.52
C ARG A 17 14.20 0.43 13.68
N TRP A 18 13.93 0.69 12.40
CA TRP A 18 14.89 1.35 11.54
C TRP A 18 15.32 2.71 12.11
N ALA A 19 14.36 3.54 12.52
CA ALA A 19 14.62 4.84 13.12
C ALA A 19 15.47 4.72 14.39
N TYR A 20 15.12 3.79 15.30
CA TYR A 20 15.86 3.52 16.53
C TYR A 20 17.31 3.08 16.24
N GLU A 21 17.52 2.15 15.31
CA GLU A 21 18.84 1.66 14.91
C GLU A 21 19.71 2.76 14.28
N HIS A 22 19.09 3.81 13.69
CA HIS A 22 19.77 4.95 13.08
C HIS A 22 19.81 6.20 13.99
N GLY A 23 19.60 6.01 15.31
CA GLY A 23 19.79 7.06 16.31
C GLY A 23 18.64 8.06 16.45
N VAL A 24 17.46 7.75 15.90
CA VAL A 24 16.24 8.51 16.18
C VAL A 24 15.61 7.96 17.47
N GLU A 25 15.39 8.84 18.45
CA GLU A 25 14.75 8.48 19.71
C GLU A 25 13.24 8.25 19.48
N ILE A 26 12.75 7.04 19.76
CA ILE A 26 11.31 6.78 19.84
C ILE A 26 10.87 7.11 21.27
N ALA A 27 10.24 8.26 21.44
CA ALA A 27 9.96 8.81 22.78
C ALA A 27 8.69 8.25 23.41
N ALA A 28 7.69 7.88 22.63
CA ALA A 28 6.44 7.29 23.09
C ALA A 28 5.76 6.44 22.02
N ILE A 29 4.90 5.52 22.47
CA ILE A 29 4.13 4.61 21.60
C ILE A 29 2.65 4.67 21.99
N ALA A 30 1.76 4.71 20.99
CA ALA A 30 0.33 4.46 21.17
C ALA A 30 -0.10 3.23 20.35
N GLU A 31 -0.66 2.22 21.06
CA GLU A 31 -1.16 0.97 20.45
C GLU A 31 -2.32 0.44 21.30
N PRO A 32 -3.52 0.20 20.72
CA PRO A 32 -4.68 -0.22 21.50
C PRO A 32 -4.61 -1.65 22.03
N ARG A 33 -3.79 -2.53 21.45
CA ARG A 33 -3.62 -3.91 21.90
C ARG A 33 -2.57 -4.00 23.00
N PRO A 34 -2.94 -4.36 24.25
CA PRO A 34 -2.02 -4.34 25.39
C PRO A 34 -0.81 -5.28 25.23
N ASP A 35 -1.01 -6.47 24.63
CA ASP A 35 0.04 -7.43 24.35
C ASP A 35 1.09 -6.86 23.38
N ARG A 36 0.62 -6.19 22.32
CA ARG A 36 1.47 -5.59 21.29
C ARG A 36 2.14 -4.32 21.80
N LEU A 37 1.44 -3.51 22.59
CA LEU A 37 2.00 -2.31 23.22
C LEU A 37 3.17 -2.68 24.15
N ALA A 38 2.99 -3.69 25.02
CA ALA A 38 4.02 -4.15 25.92
C ALA A 38 5.23 -4.72 25.16
N TRP A 39 4.98 -5.53 24.11
CA TRP A 39 6.03 -6.07 23.27
C TRP A 39 6.83 -4.97 22.56
N ALA A 40 6.15 -3.99 21.94
CA ALA A 40 6.81 -2.89 21.25
C ALA A 40 7.63 -2.00 22.21
N GLY A 41 7.11 -1.77 23.41
CA GLY A 41 7.82 -1.05 24.48
C GLY A 41 9.13 -1.75 24.89
N GLN A 42 9.10 -3.07 25.01
CA GLN A 42 10.31 -3.88 25.31
C GLN A 42 11.32 -3.83 24.16
N GLU A 43 10.87 -4.05 22.92
CA GLU A 43 11.73 -4.03 21.72
C GLU A 43 12.46 -2.70 21.52
N LEU A 44 11.76 -1.59 21.74
CA LEU A 44 12.28 -0.25 21.55
C LEU A 44 12.79 0.40 22.84
N GLN A 45 12.82 -0.34 23.96
CA GLN A 45 13.28 0.11 25.27
C GLN A 45 12.57 1.37 25.78
N ILE A 46 11.25 1.46 25.55
CA ILE A 46 10.42 2.59 25.94
C ILE A 46 9.92 2.40 27.40
N PRO A 47 10.06 3.41 28.28
CA PRO A 47 9.52 3.36 29.64
C PRO A 47 8.01 3.16 29.67
N ALA A 48 7.50 2.45 30.69
CA ALA A 48 6.07 2.13 30.78
C ALA A 48 5.15 3.36 30.82
N GLU A 49 5.60 4.46 31.40
CA GLU A 49 4.91 5.74 31.45
C GLU A 49 4.80 6.45 30.11
N HIS A 50 5.54 5.99 29.09
CA HIS A 50 5.48 6.50 27.69
C HIS A 50 4.70 5.56 26.76
N LEU A 51 4.02 4.56 27.32
CA LEU A 51 3.19 3.62 26.59
C LEU A 51 1.71 3.99 26.75
N PHE A 52 1.04 4.27 25.65
CA PHE A 52 -0.33 4.76 25.62
C PHE A 52 -1.25 3.77 24.89
N SER A 53 -2.47 3.59 25.39
CA SER A 53 -3.46 2.74 24.71
C SER A 53 -4.12 3.42 23.50
N THR A 54 -4.06 4.75 23.40
CA THR A 54 -4.65 5.53 22.30
C THR A 54 -3.76 6.71 21.90
N ALA A 55 -3.91 7.15 20.64
CA ALA A 55 -3.23 8.32 20.13
C ALA A 55 -3.66 9.60 20.87
N GLU A 56 -4.95 9.71 21.21
CA GLU A 56 -5.50 10.84 21.96
C GLU A 56 -4.81 10.98 23.32
N ALA A 57 -4.61 9.88 24.04
CA ALA A 57 -3.91 9.89 25.33
C ALA A 57 -2.45 10.33 25.17
N LEU A 58 -1.76 9.87 24.13
CA LEU A 58 -0.40 10.28 23.82
C LEU A 58 -0.31 11.79 23.52
N PHE A 59 -1.22 12.30 22.68
CA PHE A 59 -1.22 13.70 22.28
C PHE A 59 -1.89 14.64 23.28
N ALA A 60 -2.58 14.15 24.33
CA ALA A 60 -3.21 15.00 25.35
C ALA A 60 -2.19 15.68 26.27
N GLY A 61 -1.03 15.07 26.47
CA GLY A 61 0.02 15.53 27.38
C GLY A 61 0.98 16.56 26.77
N GLU A 62 2.20 16.54 27.28
CA GLU A 62 3.32 17.32 26.74
C GLU A 62 3.75 16.80 25.35
N SER A 63 4.53 17.59 24.63
CA SER A 63 5.10 17.15 23.35
C SER A 63 6.24 16.17 23.57
N TRP A 64 6.15 15.00 22.95
CA TRP A 64 7.15 13.94 23.02
C TRP A 64 8.26 14.07 21.97
N GLY A 65 8.07 14.97 20.98
CA GLY A 65 9.01 15.11 19.86
C GLY A 65 8.50 16.08 18.80
N ASP A 66 9.11 16.00 17.64
CA ASP A 66 8.83 16.83 16.47
C ASP A 66 8.27 16.02 15.27
N THR A 67 8.30 14.69 15.35
CA THR A 67 7.93 13.78 14.27
C THR A 67 7.02 12.68 14.77
N ALA A 68 6.02 12.30 13.98
CA ALA A 68 5.11 11.18 14.27
C ALA A 68 5.11 10.17 13.11
N ILE A 69 5.34 8.89 13.44
CA ILE A 69 5.05 7.77 12.55
C ILE A 69 3.61 7.34 12.81
N ILE A 70 2.74 7.42 11.81
CA ILE A 70 1.35 6.99 11.90
C ILE A 70 1.15 5.77 11.01
N ALA A 71 1.01 4.60 11.64
CA ALA A 71 0.86 3.30 11.02
C ALA A 71 -0.26 2.48 11.68
N SER A 72 -1.32 3.16 12.08
CA SER A 72 -2.58 2.62 12.59
C SER A 72 -3.40 1.95 11.46
N LEU A 73 -4.64 1.58 11.70
CA LEU A 73 -5.52 1.10 10.64
C LEU A 73 -6.07 2.27 9.81
N ASP A 74 -6.38 2.01 8.54
CA ASP A 74 -6.68 2.97 7.48
C ASP A 74 -7.66 4.09 7.90
N ARG A 75 -8.74 3.74 8.60
CA ARG A 75 -9.77 4.71 9.05
C ARG A 75 -9.33 5.63 10.18
N ALA A 76 -8.27 5.28 10.89
CA ALA A 76 -7.75 6.10 11.98
C ALA A 76 -6.65 7.09 11.52
N HIS A 77 -6.11 6.91 10.31
CA HIS A 77 -5.01 7.71 9.79
C HIS A 77 -5.31 9.20 9.82
N PHE A 78 -6.46 9.61 9.27
CA PHE A 78 -6.86 11.02 9.23
C PHE A 78 -6.93 11.63 10.63
N GLY A 79 -7.67 11.01 11.55
CA GLY A 79 -7.83 11.52 12.92
C GLY A 79 -6.49 11.65 13.66
N HIS A 80 -5.66 10.63 13.57
CA HIS A 80 -4.33 10.64 14.20
C HIS A 80 -3.39 11.68 13.56
N ALA A 81 -3.44 11.84 12.24
CA ALA A 81 -2.64 12.85 11.54
C ALA A 81 -3.08 14.28 11.92
N MET A 82 -4.39 14.53 12.02
CA MET A 82 -4.91 15.82 12.46
C MET A 82 -4.43 16.16 13.88
N LEU A 83 -4.55 15.20 14.81
CA LEU A 83 -4.05 15.39 16.18
C LEU A 83 -2.54 15.71 16.23
N ALA A 84 -1.75 14.96 15.46
CA ALA A 84 -0.31 15.17 15.40
C ALA A 84 0.05 16.56 14.82
N MET A 85 -0.57 16.95 13.70
CA MET A 85 -0.32 18.27 13.08
C MET A 85 -0.70 19.44 14.01
N GLU A 86 -1.81 19.35 14.71
CA GLU A 86 -2.25 20.37 15.68
C GLU A 86 -1.30 20.52 16.87
N ARG A 87 -0.54 19.44 17.17
CA ARG A 87 0.54 19.46 18.17
C ARG A 87 1.90 19.83 17.61
N GLY A 88 1.98 20.18 16.32
CA GLY A 88 3.19 20.66 15.69
C GLY A 88 4.13 19.58 15.15
N TYR A 89 3.69 18.32 15.06
CA TYR A 89 4.48 17.23 14.51
C TYR A 89 4.51 17.27 12.98
N ASP A 90 5.65 16.97 12.39
CA ASP A 90 5.76 16.49 11.02
C ASP A 90 5.47 15.00 10.98
N ILE A 91 4.96 14.48 9.87
CA ILE A 91 4.34 13.15 9.86
C ILE A 91 4.91 12.26 8.76
N LEU A 92 5.23 11.02 9.13
CA LEU A 92 5.32 9.89 8.22
C LEU A 92 4.01 9.09 8.33
N LEU A 93 3.17 9.13 7.29
CA LEU A 93 1.82 8.57 7.29
C LEU A 93 1.74 7.32 6.43
N GLU A 94 1.34 6.19 7.01
CA GLU A 94 1.03 5.01 6.21
C GLU A 94 -0.15 5.26 5.26
N LYS A 95 -0.09 4.59 4.13
CA LYS A 95 -1.15 4.63 3.12
C LYS A 95 -2.28 3.61 3.47
N PRO A 96 -3.49 3.85 3.02
CA PRO A 96 -3.99 5.07 2.37
C PRO A 96 -4.13 6.24 3.36
N ILE A 97 -4.12 7.47 2.86
CA ILE A 97 -4.34 8.67 3.70
C ILE A 97 -5.65 8.55 4.49
N SER A 98 -6.73 8.21 3.80
CA SER A 98 -8.05 7.90 4.35
C SER A 98 -8.92 7.19 3.31
N PRO A 99 -9.90 6.37 3.72
CA PRO A 99 -10.96 5.86 2.85
C PRO A 99 -11.95 6.94 2.38
N SER A 100 -11.91 8.13 2.95
CA SER A 100 -12.76 9.28 2.60
C SER A 100 -12.02 10.27 1.72
N ALA A 101 -12.57 10.57 0.55
CA ALA A 101 -12.01 11.58 -0.34
C ALA A 101 -12.01 12.99 0.31
N GLN A 102 -13.03 13.30 1.13
CA GLN A 102 -13.10 14.55 1.87
C GLN A 102 -11.95 14.66 2.88
N GLU A 103 -11.69 13.59 3.63
CA GLU A 103 -10.59 13.57 4.61
C GLU A 103 -9.22 13.68 3.93
N CYS A 104 -9.03 13.07 2.75
CA CYS A 104 -7.78 13.24 2.00
C CYS A 104 -7.52 14.70 1.63
N VAL A 105 -8.53 15.40 1.11
CA VAL A 105 -8.44 16.82 0.73
C VAL A 105 -8.28 17.72 1.97
N GLU A 106 -9.01 17.41 3.05
CA GLU A 106 -8.92 18.18 4.30
C GLU A 106 -7.55 18.03 4.97
N LEU A 107 -6.97 16.82 4.94
CA LEU A 107 -5.62 16.62 5.49
C LEU A 107 -4.57 17.47 4.74
N GLU A 108 -4.64 17.48 3.40
CA GLU A 108 -3.77 18.34 2.59
C GLU A 108 -3.92 19.82 2.97
N ARG A 109 -5.16 20.30 3.02
CA ARG A 109 -5.48 21.68 3.36
C ARG A 109 -4.90 22.07 4.74
N ARG A 110 -5.11 21.22 5.76
CA ARG A 110 -4.63 21.47 7.12
C ARG A 110 -3.10 21.40 7.22
N ALA A 111 -2.47 20.47 6.52
CA ALA A 111 -1.00 20.39 6.47
C ALA A 111 -0.40 21.69 5.93
N LEU A 112 -0.97 22.24 4.85
CA LEU A 112 -0.55 23.51 4.25
C LEU A 112 -0.81 24.69 5.20
N GLU A 113 -1.99 24.77 5.82
CA GLU A 113 -2.34 25.83 6.76
C GLU A 113 -1.43 25.88 7.99
N LEU A 114 -1.12 24.71 8.54
CA LEU A 114 -0.27 24.58 9.73
C LEU A 114 1.23 24.59 9.41
N GLY A 115 1.59 24.58 8.12
CA GLY A 115 2.98 24.47 7.68
C GLY A 115 3.65 23.16 8.11
N ARG A 116 2.88 22.06 8.20
CA ARG A 116 3.40 20.76 8.60
C ARG A 116 3.76 19.91 7.38
N LYS A 117 4.85 19.17 7.49
CA LYS A 117 5.26 18.21 6.49
C LYS A 117 4.54 16.87 6.75
N VAL A 118 3.80 16.40 5.76
CA VAL A 118 3.17 15.08 5.79
C VAL A 118 3.67 14.29 4.59
N THR A 119 4.47 13.26 4.88
CA THR A 119 5.00 12.31 3.90
C THR A 119 4.16 11.05 3.94
N VAL A 120 3.54 10.70 2.81
CA VAL A 120 2.77 9.47 2.67
C VAL A 120 3.68 8.32 2.25
N CYS A 121 3.54 7.16 2.87
CA CYS A 121 4.39 5.99 2.63
C CYS A 121 4.16 5.35 1.25
N HIS A 122 4.32 6.11 0.16
CA HIS A 122 4.35 5.60 -1.21
C HIS A 122 5.71 4.97 -1.50
N VAL A 123 6.01 3.89 -0.81
CA VAL A 123 7.31 3.20 -0.84
C VAL A 123 7.75 2.79 -2.25
N MET A 124 6.81 2.53 -3.17
CA MET A 124 7.14 2.13 -4.53
C MET A 124 7.90 3.20 -5.31
N ARG A 125 7.79 4.48 -4.99
CA ARG A 125 8.62 5.54 -5.59
C ARG A 125 10.11 5.42 -5.25
N TYR A 126 10.44 4.64 -4.23
CA TYR A 126 11.80 4.36 -3.75
C TYR A 126 12.34 3.00 -4.23
N HIS A 127 11.50 2.24 -4.96
CA HIS A 127 11.93 0.96 -5.52
C HIS A 127 12.91 1.17 -6.67
N ALA A 128 14.06 0.49 -6.63
CA ALA A 128 15.15 0.73 -7.57
C ALA A 128 14.72 0.62 -9.05
N LEU A 129 13.94 -0.41 -9.40
CA LEU A 129 13.41 -0.57 -10.77
C LEU A 129 12.50 0.61 -11.17
N ILE A 130 11.67 1.08 -10.25
CA ILE A 130 10.73 2.19 -10.49
C ILE A 130 11.49 3.53 -10.60
N ALA A 131 12.51 3.73 -9.78
CA ALA A 131 13.39 4.90 -9.88
C ALA A 131 14.12 4.92 -11.22
N ALA A 132 14.65 3.77 -11.69
CA ALA A 132 15.30 3.66 -13.00
C ALA A 132 14.34 3.97 -14.16
N ILE A 133 13.07 3.52 -14.08
CA ILE A 133 12.03 3.93 -15.06
C ILE A 133 11.86 5.46 -15.04
N ARG A 134 11.74 6.05 -13.84
CA ARG A 134 11.55 7.50 -13.72
C ARG A 134 12.72 8.30 -14.29
N GLU A 135 13.96 7.91 -13.95
CA GLU A 135 15.18 8.53 -14.49
C GLU A 135 15.22 8.48 -16.03
N LEU A 136 14.85 7.34 -16.61
CA LEU A 136 14.77 7.17 -18.05
C LEU A 136 13.71 8.09 -18.69
N LEU A 137 12.54 8.22 -18.07
CA LEU A 137 11.51 9.15 -18.53
C LEU A 137 11.94 10.61 -18.38
N ASP A 138 12.66 10.96 -17.30
CA ASP A 138 13.19 12.31 -17.05
C ASP A 138 14.31 12.70 -18.00
N SER A 139 15.06 11.73 -18.53
CA SER A 139 16.08 12.00 -19.53
C SER A 139 15.52 12.59 -20.83
N GLY A 140 14.25 12.33 -21.11
CA GLY A 140 13.57 12.76 -22.33
C GLY A 140 13.97 11.98 -23.60
N GLU A 141 14.88 11.00 -23.50
CA GLU A 141 15.38 10.26 -24.67
C GLU A 141 14.29 9.42 -25.39
N LEU A 142 13.23 9.06 -24.66
CA LEU A 142 12.08 8.34 -25.22
C LEU A 142 10.92 9.26 -25.60
N GLY A 143 11.11 10.59 -25.48
CA GLY A 143 10.05 11.57 -25.73
C GLY A 143 8.98 11.57 -24.61
N ARG A 144 7.74 11.96 -24.93
CA ARG A 144 6.65 12.03 -23.95
C ARG A 144 5.91 10.69 -23.84
N VAL A 145 5.38 10.41 -22.66
CA VAL A 145 4.50 9.24 -22.44
C VAL A 145 3.19 9.41 -23.23
N VAL A 146 2.78 8.37 -23.92
CA VAL A 146 1.53 8.31 -24.73
C VAL A 146 0.54 7.32 -24.10
N ASN A 147 1.00 6.14 -23.71
CA ASN A 147 0.15 5.11 -23.11
C ASN A 147 0.91 4.30 -22.09
N ILE A 148 0.22 3.88 -21.02
CA ILE A 148 0.77 2.97 -20.02
C ILE A 148 -0.16 1.76 -19.86
N LYS A 149 0.41 0.56 -19.91
CA LYS A 149 -0.23 -0.66 -19.39
C LYS A 149 0.46 -1.06 -18.12
N HIS A 150 -0.29 -1.15 -17.03
CA HIS A 150 0.23 -1.49 -15.72
C HIS A 150 -0.62 -2.59 -15.08
N THR A 151 0.04 -3.55 -14.44
CA THR A 151 -0.63 -4.65 -13.73
C THR A 151 -0.03 -4.84 -12.35
N GLU A 152 -0.88 -4.88 -11.33
CA GLU A 152 -0.58 -5.35 -9.99
C GLU A 152 -1.14 -6.76 -9.83
N ASN A 153 -0.27 -7.75 -9.76
CA ASN A 153 -0.61 -9.12 -9.42
C ASN A 153 -0.42 -9.33 -7.92
N VAL A 154 -1.53 -9.39 -7.19
CA VAL A 154 -1.52 -9.49 -5.72
C VAL A 154 -1.00 -10.85 -5.23
N GLY A 155 -1.16 -11.90 -6.04
CA GLY A 155 -0.89 -13.27 -5.63
C GLY A 155 -2.10 -13.91 -4.91
N ASN A 156 -2.46 -15.14 -5.30
CA ASN A 156 -3.68 -15.77 -4.81
C ASN A 156 -3.67 -16.02 -3.29
N TRP A 157 -2.52 -16.37 -2.72
CA TRP A 157 -2.38 -16.59 -1.28
C TRP A 157 -2.39 -15.26 -0.48
N HIS A 158 -1.80 -14.20 -1.03
CA HIS A 158 -1.82 -12.86 -0.42
C HIS A 158 -3.24 -12.26 -0.47
N MET A 159 -3.95 -12.44 -1.58
CA MET A 159 -5.36 -12.08 -1.67
C MET A 159 -6.16 -12.77 -0.56
N ALA A 160 -6.00 -14.09 -0.42
CA ALA A 160 -6.66 -14.90 0.60
C ALA A 160 -6.28 -14.48 2.03
N HIS A 161 -5.01 -14.10 2.27
CA HIS A 161 -4.52 -13.68 3.57
C HIS A 161 -5.03 -12.30 3.96
N SER A 162 -4.80 -11.28 3.14
CA SER A 162 -5.01 -9.87 3.51
C SER A 162 -6.42 -9.37 3.21
N PHE A 163 -6.98 -9.77 2.07
CA PHE A 163 -8.21 -9.19 1.50
C PHE A 163 -9.44 -10.12 1.59
N VAL A 164 -9.25 -11.34 2.11
CA VAL A 164 -10.35 -12.27 2.40
C VAL A 164 -10.44 -12.55 3.89
N ARG A 165 -9.35 -12.94 4.55
CA ARG A 165 -9.32 -13.26 6.00
C ARG A 165 -8.90 -12.09 6.87
N GLY A 166 -7.98 -11.27 6.36
CA GLY A 166 -7.28 -10.23 7.12
C GLY A 166 -8.05 -8.92 7.22
N ASN A 167 -7.36 -7.92 7.72
CA ASN A 167 -7.96 -6.62 8.06
C ASN A 167 -8.61 -5.88 6.89
N TRP A 168 -8.19 -6.15 5.65
CA TRP A 168 -8.70 -5.47 4.45
C TRP A 168 -9.77 -6.26 3.70
N HIS A 169 -10.48 -7.14 4.39
CA HIS A 169 -11.55 -7.97 3.80
C HIS A 169 -12.84 -7.18 3.54
N SER A 170 -13.09 -6.11 4.28
CA SER A 170 -14.30 -5.30 4.19
C SER A 170 -14.01 -3.86 3.79
N SER A 171 -14.62 -3.42 2.71
CA SER A 171 -14.54 -2.03 2.23
C SER A 171 -15.18 -1.04 3.23
N ALA A 172 -16.18 -1.48 4.00
CA ALA A 172 -16.83 -0.68 5.03
C ALA A 172 -15.97 -0.50 6.28
N GLU A 173 -15.18 -1.52 6.65
CA GLU A 173 -14.32 -1.47 7.85
C GLU A 173 -12.97 -0.80 7.57
N THR A 174 -12.43 -0.95 6.36
CA THR A 174 -11.16 -0.35 5.94
C THR A 174 -11.32 0.53 4.71
N ALA A 175 -11.08 -0.01 3.52
CA ALA A 175 -11.17 0.71 2.25
C ALA A 175 -11.43 -0.28 1.09
N PRO A 176 -11.97 0.17 -0.05
CA PRO A 176 -11.97 -0.63 -1.28
C PRO A 176 -10.54 -1.06 -1.65
N ILE A 177 -10.38 -2.26 -2.20
CA ILE A 177 -9.05 -2.82 -2.51
C ILE A 177 -8.24 -1.93 -3.45
N ILE A 178 -8.88 -1.24 -4.38
CA ILE A 178 -8.23 -0.30 -5.29
C ILE A 178 -7.55 0.86 -4.54
N LEU A 179 -8.06 1.24 -3.38
CA LEU A 179 -7.43 2.22 -2.50
C LEU A 179 -6.46 1.55 -1.52
N ALA A 180 -6.89 0.52 -0.78
CA ALA A 180 -6.07 -0.12 0.24
C ALA A 180 -4.77 -0.72 -0.32
N LYS A 181 -4.83 -1.32 -1.53
CA LYS A 181 -3.68 -1.95 -2.20
C LYS A 181 -3.09 -1.06 -3.29
N SER A 182 -3.92 -0.55 -4.20
CA SER A 182 -3.46 0.02 -5.46
C SER A 182 -3.39 1.56 -5.48
N CYS A 183 -3.49 2.23 -4.32
CA CYS A 183 -3.13 3.64 -4.23
C CYS A 183 -1.66 3.89 -4.64
N HIS A 184 -0.77 2.91 -4.39
CA HIS A 184 0.59 2.93 -4.93
C HIS A 184 0.63 2.96 -6.46
N ASP A 185 -0.22 2.16 -7.10
CA ASP A 185 -0.24 2.00 -8.54
C ASP A 185 -0.82 3.24 -9.22
N MET A 186 -1.88 3.83 -8.63
CA MET A 186 -2.41 5.14 -9.06
C MET A 186 -1.36 6.25 -8.92
N ASP A 187 -0.60 6.22 -7.82
CA ASP A 187 0.49 7.14 -7.57
C ASP A 187 1.63 7.01 -8.60
N LEU A 188 2.00 5.79 -8.96
CA LEU A 188 3.02 5.53 -9.99
C LEU A 188 2.57 6.01 -11.37
N LEU A 189 1.30 5.85 -11.73
CA LEU A 189 0.77 6.35 -13.00
C LEU A 189 0.87 7.87 -13.11
N LEU A 190 0.53 8.61 -12.04
CA LEU A 190 0.75 10.05 -11.96
C LEU A 190 2.24 10.41 -12.05
N TRP A 191 3.07 9.63 -11.36
CA TRP A 191 4.51 9.89 -11.33
C TRP A 191 5.16 9.64 -12.68
N PHE A 192 4.76 8.61 -13.43
CA PHE A 192 5.29 8.32 -14.76
C PHE A 192 4.79 9.30 -15.83
N THR A 193 3.51 9.68 -15.77
CA THR A 193 2.95 10.62 -16.75
C THR A 193 3.30 12.07 -16.47
N GLN A 194 3.57 12.41 -15.19
CA GLN A 194 3.68 13.80 -14.71
C GLN A 194 2.50 14.70 -15.16
N ALA A 195 1.32 14.11 -15.17
CA ALA A 195 0.09 14.71 -15.68
C ALA A 195 -1.04 14.48 -14.67
N HIS A 196 -2.10 15.27 -14.76
CA HIS A 196 -3.30 15.10 -13.95
C HIS A 196 -4.29 14.15 -14.63
N CYS A 197 -4.87 13.23 -13.84
CA CYS A 197 -5.92 12.38 -14.37
C CYS A 197 -7.21 13.16 -14.55
N THR A 198 -7.84 13.02 -15.72
CA THR A 198 -9.07 13.74 -16.06
C THR A 198 -10.30 12.85 -15.97
N ARG A 199 -10.24 11.62 -16.47
CA ARG A 199 -11.38 10.70 -16.51
C ARG A 199 -10.96 9.27 -16.16
N ILE A 200 -11.85 8.55 -15.45
CA ILE A 200 -11.65 7.15 -15.05
C ILE A 200 -12.90 6.32 -15.34
N ALA A 201 -12.68 5.12 -15.89
CA ALA A 201 -13.67 4.07 -16.02
C ALA A 201 -13.13 2.77 -15.42
N ALA A 202 -13.94 2.06 -14.63
CA ALA A 202 -13.51 0.84 -13.97
C ALA A 202 -14.59 -0.24 -13.96
N PHE A 203 -14.13 -1.50 -14.06
CA PHE A 203 -14.91 -2.73 -13.92
C PHE A 203 -14.18 -3.64 -12.94
N GLY A 204 -14.92 -4.40 -12.15
CA GLY A 204 -14.35 -5.36 -11.21
C GLY A 204 -15.42 -5.99 -10.33
N SER A 205 -15.14 -7.16 -9.80
CA SER A 205 -16.06 -7.89 -8.93
C SER A 205 -15.30 -8.75 -7.92
N LEU A 206 -16.01 -9.22 -6.91
CA LEU A 206 -15.64 -10.37 -6.12
C LEU A 206 -16.30 -11.58 -6.80
N ASP A 207 -15.49 -12.48 -7.35
CA ASP A 207 -15.99 -13.61 -8.15
C ASP A 207 -15.67 -14.97 -7.50
N TYR A 208 -14.44 -15.13 -7.05
CA TYR A 208 -13.95 -16.45 -6.63
C TYR A 208 -14.10 -16.73 -5.14
N PHE A 209 -13.77 -15.80 -4.27
CA PHE A 209 -13.79 -16.01 -2.80
C PHE A 209 -15.19 -15.82 -2.23
N ARG A 210 -16.12 -16.68 -2.63
CA ARG A 210 -17.55 -16.66 -2.31
C ARG A 210 -18.04 -18.05 -1.91
N ALA A 211 -19.16 -18.11 -1.18
CA ALA A 211 -19.69 -19.35 -0.62
C ALA A 211 -20.04 -20.42 -1.68
N GLU A 212 -20.50 -19.98 -2.85
CA GLU A 212 -20.85 -20.88 -3.96
C GLU A 212 -19.66 -21.63 -4.55
N ASN A 213 -18.44 -21.11 -4.36
CA ASN A 213 -17.19 -21.73 -4.83
C ASN A 213 -16.51 -22.59 -3.73
N ALA A 214 -17.14 -22.74 -2.57
CA ALA A 214 -16.61 -23.56 -1.50
C ALA A 214 -16.55 -25.04 -1.91
N PRO A 215 -15.43 -25.74 -1.70
CA PRO A 215 -15.38 -27.18 -1.95
C PRO A 215 -16.45 -27.93 -1.18
N ALA A 216 -17.08 -28.93 -1.82
CA ALA A 216 -18.09 -29.75 -1.18
C ALA A 216 -17.54 -30.39 0.10
N GLY A 217 -18.30 -30.31 1.20
CA GLY A 217 -17.88 -30.79 2.51
C GLY A 217 -16.91 -29.89 3.28
N SER A 218 -16.59 -28.69 2.76
CA SER A 218 -15.77 -27.73 3.50
C SER A 218 -16.45 -27.21 4.76
N ALA A 219 -15.67 -26.96 5.82
CA ALA A 219 -16.12 -26.41 7.09
C ALA A 219 -15.89 -24.87 7.16
N GLU A 220 -16.41 -24.23 8.23
CA GLU A 220 -16.24 -22.79 8.51
C GLU A 220 -14.77 -22.43 8.82
N ARG A 221 -14.03 -23.35 9.42
CA ARG A 221 -12.62 -23.17 9.77
C ARG A 221 -11.74 -24.26 9.19
N CYS A 222 -10.50 -23.91 8.85
CA CYS A 222 -9.55 -24.84 8.23
C CYS A 222 -9.14 -25.97 9.16
N CYS A 223 -9.06 -25.74 10.49
CA CYS A 223 -8.71 -26.77 11.46
C CYS A 223 -9.75 -27.91 11.55
N ASP A 224 -11.02 -27.62 11.25
CA ASP A 224 -12.13 -28.58 11.31
C ASP A 224 -12.55 -29.08 9.93
N CYS A 225 -11.83 -28.68 8.87
CA CYS A 225 -12.24 -28.91 7.49
C CYS A 225 -11.76 -30.29 6.97
N PRO A 226 -12.66 -31.22 6.65
CA PRO A 226 -12.28 -32.55 6.16
C PRO A 226 -11.58 -32.53 4.80
N VAL A 227 -11.76 -31.46 4.00
CA VAL A 227 -11.11 -31.30 2.69
C VAL A 227 -9.87 -30.40 2.75
N ALA A 228 -9.36 -30.04 3.93
CA ALA A 228 -8.20 -29.17 4.09
C ALA A 228 -6.93 -29.73 3.42
N ALA A 229 -6.78 -31.05 3.38
CA ALA A 229 -5.63 -31.71 2.76
C ALA A 229 -5.49 -31.39 1.26
N GLU A 230 -6.59 -31.16 0.56
CA GLU A 230 -6.62 -30.88 -0.88
C GLU A 230 -6.74 -29.36 -1.17
N CYS A 231 -7.13 -28.56 -0.17
CA CYS A 231 -7.35 -27.15 -0.33
C CYS A 231 -6.02 -26.37 -0.36
N ARG A 232 -5.77 -25.61 -1.44
CA ARG A 232 -4.58 -24.75 -1.56
C ARG A 232 -4.56 -23.58 -0.59
N PHE A 233 -5.72 -23.18 -0.05
CA PHE A 233 -5.88 -22.08 0.90
C PHE A 233 -5.98 -22.56 2.35
N ALA A 234 -5.79 -23.85 2.62
CA ALA A 234 -5.85 -24.33 4.01
C ALA A 234 -4.83 -23.61 4.89
N ALA A 235 -5.30 -22.97 5.96
CA ALA A 235 -4.47 -22.16 6.85
C ALA A 235 -3.28 -22.95 7.41
N MET A 236 -3.49 -24.24 7.70
CA MET A 236 -2.45 -25.17 8.16
C MET A 236 -1.37 -25.49 7.11
N LYS A 237 -1.53 -25.06 5.86
CA LYS A 237 -0.51 -25.16 4.80
C LYS A 237 0.12 -23.81 4.49
N VAL A 238 -0.64 -22.73 4.61
CA VAL A 238 -0.21 -21.37 4.21
C VAL A 238 0.73 -20.78 5.25
N TYR A 239 0.40 -20.87 6.54
CA TYR A 239 1.12 -20.13 7.58
C TYR A 239 2.37 -20.83 8.14
N PRO A 240 2.41 -22.15 8.40
CA PRO A 240 3.59 -22.78 9.04
C PRO A 240 4.91 -22.54 8.29
N PRO A 241 4.97 -22.53 6.95
CA PRO A 241 6.22 -22.32 6.23
C PRO A 241 6.82 -20.91 6.40
N THR A 242 6.04 -19.96 6.89
CA THR A 242 6.45 -18.55 7.07
C THR A 242 6.49 -18.15 8.54
N LEU A 243 6.61 -19.12 9.45
CA LEU A 243 6.76 -18.88 10.89
C LEU A 243 7.97 -17.97 11.14
N GLY A 244 7.78 -16.91 11.93
CA GLY A 244 8.80 -15.90 12.19
C GLY A 244 8.91 -14.77 11.15
N THR A 245 8.16 -14.87 10.05
CA THR A 245 8.14 -13.86 8.98
C THR A 245 6.70 -13.56 8.54
N TRP A 246 6.55 -12.55 7.68
CA TRP A 246 5.27 -12.27 7.03
C TRP A 246 4.89 -13.42 6.07
N PRO A 247 3.62 -13.89 6.06
CA PRO A 247 2.45 -13.29 6.73
C PRO A 247 2.16 -13.84 8.14
N THR A 248 2.91 -14.81 8.67
CA THR A 248 2.56 -15.50 9.93
C THR A 248 2.77 -14.64 11.17
N ASP A 249 3.68 -13.65 11.13
CA ASP A 249 3.87 -12.65 12.19
C ASP A 249 2.61 -11.77 12.43
N MET A 250 1.67 -11.73 11.45
CA MET A 250 0.37 -11.07 11.60
C MET A 250 -0.67 -11.96 12.27
N VAL A 251 -0.49 -13.28 12.24
CA VAL A 251 -1.46 -14.25 12.77
C VAL A 251 -1.32 -14.41 14.28
N CYS A 252 -0.09 -14.48 14.79
CA CYS A 252 0.21 -14.58 16.21
C CYS A 252 1.48 -13.81 16.55
N LEU A 253 1.57 -13.27 17.76
CA LEU A 253 2.72 -12.51 18.22
C LEU A 253 3.89 -13.44 18.59
N GLU A 254 3.61 -14.53 19.31
CA GLU A 254 4.58 -15.56 19.61
C GLU A 254 4.76 -16.48 18.40
N GLN A 255 5.96 -16.49 17.84
CA GLN A 255 6.27 -17.22 16.60
C GLN A 255 6.67 -18.67 16.89
N THR A 256 5.74 -19.45 17.46
CA THR A 256 5.87 -20.88 17.70
C THR A 256 4.74 -21.66 17.01
N GLU A 257 4.98 -22.92 16.64
CA GLU A 257 3.95 -23.78 16.03
C GLU A 257 2.71 -23.88 16.91
N LYS A 258 2.89 -24.02 18.24
CA LYS A 258 1.80 -24.12 19.20
C LYS A 258 0.94 -22.84 19.24
N ALA A 259 1.58 -21.66 19.28
CA ALA A 259 0.86 -20.38 19.29
C ALA A 259 0.12 -20.16 17.97
N LEU A 260 0.73 -20.55 16.86
CA LEU A 260 0.09 -20.51 15.54
C LEU A 260 -1.15 -21.41 15.48
N GLU A 261 -1.05 -22.67 15.93
CA GLU A 261 -2.19 -23.59 15.97
C GLU A 261 -3.36 -23.03 16.79
N GLU A 262 -3.08 -22.48 17.99
CA GLU A 262 -4.12 -21.87 18.83
C GLU A 262 -4.73 -20.61 18.17
N ALA A 263 -3.88 -19.77 17.56
CA ALA A 263 -4.36 -18.60 16.85
C ALA A 263 -5.27 -18.98 15.66
N LEU A 264 -4.95 -20.03 14.91
CA LEU A 264 -5.77 -20.48 13.77
C LEU A 264 -7.12 -21.07 14.19
N LYS A 265 -7.30 -21.48 15.44
CA LYS A 265 -8.61 -21.91 15.96
C LYS A 265 -9.57 -20.75 16.20
N THR A 266 -9.06 -19.56 16.51
CA THR A 266 -9.89 -18.43 16.97
C THR A 266 -9.79 -17.18 16.09
N SER A 267 -8.62 -16.89 15.52
CA SER A 267 -8.40 -15.70 14.71
C SER A 267 -9.11 -15.76 13.34
N PRO A 268 -9.29 -14.64 12.65
CA PRO A 268 -9.84 -14.61 11.30
C PRO A 268 -9.03 -15.44 10.31
N TYR A 269 -7.72 -15.56 10.50
CA TYR A 269 -6.81 -16.27 9.59
C TYR A 269 -7.04 -17.77 9.48
N GLY A 270 -7.74 -18.38 10.44
CA GLY A 270 -8.15 -19.78 10.38
C GLY A 270 -9.49 -20.03 9.65
N ARG A 271 -10.22 -18.99 9.24
CA ARG A 271 -11.52 -19.11 8.54
C ARG A 271 -11.34 -19.72 7.14
N CYS A 272 -12.36 -20.39 6.64
CA CYS A 272 -12.43 -20.81 5.25
C CYS A 272 -12.55 -19.57 4.35
N VAL A 273 -11.70 -19.46 3.32
CA VAL A 273 -11.69 -18.30 2.41
C VAL A 273 -12.98 -18.14 1.60
N PHE A 274 -13.77 -19.19 1.48
CA PHE A 274 -15.06 -19.18 0.79
C PHE A 274 -16.23 -18.86 1.71
N ARG A 275 -15.97 -18.70 3.02
CA ARG A 275 -17.00 -18.42 4.06
C ARG A 275 -16.64 -17.20 4.89
N CYS A 276 -15.77 -16.36 4.37
CA CYS A 276 -15.49 -15.05 4.93
C CYS A 276 -16.58 -14.06 4.49
N ASP A 277 -16.67 -12.97 5.21
CA ASP A 277 -17.56 -11.83 4.98
C ASP A 277 -16.88 -10.72 4.15
N ASN A 278 -15.90 -11.11 3.32
CA ASN A 278 -15.19 -10.19 2.43
C ASN A 278 -16.10 -9.66 1.32
N ASP A 279 -15.96 -8.38 1.00
CA ASP A 279 -16.72 -7.66 -0.02
C ASP A 279 -15.83 -6.98 -1.09
N VAL A 280 -14.52 -6.98 -0.90
CA VAL A 280 -13.59 -6.33 -1.83
C VAL A 280 -13.41 -7.14 -3.10
N CYS A 281 -13.19 -6.45 -4.22
CA CYS A 281 -12.98 -7.11 -5.52
C CYS A 281 -11.75 -8.02 -5.50
N ASP A 282 -11.82 -9.18 -6.14
CA ASP A 282 -10.65 -10.04 -6.37
C ASP A 282 -9.97 -9.79 -7.73
N HIS A 283 -10.59 -8.99 -8.59
CA HIS A 283 -9.99 -8.46 -9.82
C HIS A 283 -10.65 -7.13 -10.24
N MET A 284 -9.88 -6.25 -10.88
CA MET A 284 -10.37 -4.99 -11.45
C MET A 284 -9.58 -4.63 -12.71
N SER A 285 -10.26 -3.94 -13.64
CA SER A 285 -9.67 -3.29 -14.79
C SER A 285 -10.09 -1.81 -14.79
N VAL A 286 -9.12 -0.91 -14.93
CA VAL A 286 -9.31 0.54 -14.87
C VAL A 286 -8.71 1.18 -16.11
N ALA A 287 -9.46 2.04 -16.77
CA ALA A 287 -8.98 2.89 -17.88
C ALA A 287 -8.98 4.35 -17.44
N MET A 288 -7.92 5.06 -17.80
CA MET A 288 -7.68 6.45 -17.39
C MET A 288 -7.22 7.32 -18.56
N GLU A 289 -7.57 8.59 -18.49
CA GLU A 289 -7.12 9.63 -19.40
C GLU A 289 -6.49 10.77 -18.60
N PHE A 290 -5.43 11.35 -19.13
CA PHE A 290 -4.68 12.44 -18.49
C PHE A 290 -4.77 13.73 -19.32
N ASP A 291 -4.55 14.87 -18.69
CA ASP A 291 -4.64 16.21 -19.28
C ASP A 291 -3.63 16.45 -20.43
N THR A 292 -2.53 15.68 -20.47
CA THR A 292 -1.56 15.67 -21.58
C THR A 292 -2.06 14.90 -22.81
N GLY A 293 -3.22 14.24 -22.72
CA GLY A 293 -3.74 13.31 -23.71
C GLY A 293 -3.16 11.89 -23.61
N ALA A 294 -2.28 11.64 -22.64
CA ALA A 294 -1.84 10.29 -22.34
C ALA A 294 -3.00 9.45 -21.78
N THR A 295 -2.94 8.13 -22.00
CA THR A 295 -3.91 7.18 -21.44
C THR A 295 -3.21 6.09 -20.65
N ALA A 296 -3.92 5.47 -19.70
CA ALA A 296 -3.42 4.30 -19.01
C ALA A 296 -4.50 3.23 -18.83
N THR A 297 -4.07 1.98 -18.82
CA THR A 297 -4.87 0.86 -18.32
C THR A 297 -4.16 0.24 -17.14
N PHE A 298 -4.94 -0.02 -16.07
CA PHE A 298 -4.46 -0.69 -14.87
C PHE A 298 -5.29 -1.94 -14.63
N THR A 299 -4.61 -3.04 -14.29
CA THR A 299 -5.26 -4.30 -13.89
C THR A 299 -4.80 -4.70 -12.50
N LEU A 300 -5.74 -4.86 -11.57
CA LEU A 300 -5.53 -5.51 -10.29
C LEU A 300 -6.00 -6.95 -10.41
N ASN A 301 -5.16 -7.92 -10.06
CA ASN A 301 -5.45 -9.33 -10.18
C ASN A 301 -5.07 -10.10 -8.91
N GLY A 302 -6.07 -10.65 -8.20
CA GLY A 302 -5.90 -11.51 -7.03
C GLY A 302 -5.65 -12.99 -7.33
N HIS A 303 -5.58 -13.39 -8.62
CA HIS A 303 -5.51 -14.79 -9.04
C HIS A 303 -4.17 -15.18 -9.69
N SER A 304 -3.12 -14.43 -9.45
CA SER A 304 -1.77 -14.76 -9.93
C SER A 304 -1.06 -15.78 -9.03
N ASP A 305 -0.03 -16.43 -9.56
CA ASP A 305 0.78 -17.41 -8.83
C ASP A 305 1.60 -16.77 -7.69
N ARG A 306 2.04 -15.53 -7.88
CA ARG A 306 2.84 -14.73 -6.94
C ARG A 306 2.51 -13.25 -7.03
N MET A 307 3.09 -12.46 -6.13
CA MET A 307 3.02 -11.00 -6.16
C MET A 307 4.04 -10.47 -7.14
N TYR A 308 3.62 -9.58 -8.05
CA TYR A 308 4.52 -8.84 -8.94
C TYR A 308 3.78 -7.76 -9.71
N ARG A 309 4.55 -6.78 -10.21
CA ARG A 309 4.07 -5.72 -11.08
C ARG A 309 4.68 -5.82 -12.46
N GLN A 310 3.91 -5.43 -13.46
CA GLN A 310 4.35 -5.30 -14.84
C GLN A 310 4.03 -3.92 -15.36
N TYR A 311 4.96 -3.37 -16.11
CA TYR A 311 4.86 -2.06 -16.73
C TYR A 311 5.18 -2.16 -18.22
N HIS A 312 4.34 -1.57 -19.06
CA HIS A 312 4.65 -1.29 -20.44
C HIS A 312 4.30 0.18 -20.70
N ILE A 313 5.32 1.00 -20.88
CA ILE A 313 5.19 2.46 -21.05
C ILE A 313 5.58 2.79 -22.49
N MET A 314 4.65 3.25 -23.27
CA MET A 314 4.82 3.63 -24.66
C MET A 314 4.97 5.14 -24.73
N CYS A 315 6.09 5.58 -25.33
CA CYS A 315 6.43 6.99 -25.51
C CYS A 315 6.50 7.33 -27.01
N THR A 316 6.74 8.60 -27.36
CA THR A 316 6.77 9.05 -28.76
C THR A 316 8.00 8.59 -29.52
N GLU A 317 9.12 8.30 -28.85
CA GLU A 317 10.40 7.94 -29.44
C GLU A 317 10.89 6.54 -29.05
N GLY A 318 10.08 5.80 -28.27
CA GLY A 318 10.43 4.46 -27.80
C GLY A 318 9.44 3.92 -26.79
N GLU A 319 9.81 2.78 -26.20
CA GLU A 319 8.99 2.13 -25.16
C GLU A 319 9.85 1.48 -24.08
N ILE A 320 9.23 1.26 -22.93
CA ILE A 320 9.80 0.60 -21.76
C ILE A 320 8.92 -0.59 -21.38
N GLU A 321 9.50 -1.77 -21.22
CA GLU A 321 8.90 -2.87 -20.50
C GLU A 321 9.68 -3.15 -19.23
N ALA A 322 8.99 -3.38 -18.12
CA ALA A 322 9.60 -3.75 -16.85
C ALA A 322 8.71 -4.75 -16.10
N ASP A 323 9.37 -5.67 -15.39
CA ASP A 323 8.73 -6.73 -14.61
C ASP A 323 9.56 -6.93 -13.32
N ASP A 324 8.94 -6.71 -12.15
CA ASP A 324 9.65 -6.80 -10.87
C ASP A 324 9.94 -8.25 -10.41
N ARG A 325 9.46 -9.27 -11.13
CA ARG A 325 9.91 -10.65 -10.93
C ARG A 325 11.34 -10.87 -11.39
N THR A 326 11.70 -10.19 -12.46
CA THR A 326 13.03 -10.32 -13.11
C THR A 326 13.91 -9.13 -12.83
N ASN A 327 13.35 -8.01 -12.38
CA ASN A 327 14.01 -6.72 -12.24
C ASN A 327 14.72 -6.25 -13.53
N ASN A 328 14.22 -6.69 -14.68
CA ASN A 328 14.71 -6.26 -15.96
C ASN A 328 13.93 -5.04 -16.44
N LEU A 329 14.67 -4.05 -16.90
CA LEU A 329 14.19 -2.88 -17.61
C LEU A 329 14.60 -3.04 -19.08
N ILE A 330 13.61 -3.25 -19.94
CA ILE A 330 13.81 -3.42 -21.39
C ILE A 330 13.43 -2.10 -22.04
N ILE A 331 14.37 -1.52 -22.77
CA ILE A 331 14.23 -0.22 -23.42
C ILE A 331 14.33 -0.44 -24.93
N ARG A 332 13.33 -0.01 -25.67
CA ARG A 332 13.31 -0.02 -27.14
C ARG A 332 13.23 1.39 -27.65
N ARG A 333 14.22 1.81 -28.45
CA ARG A 333 14.23 3.10 -29.13
C ARG A 333 13.78 2.92 -30.57
N PHE A 334 12.89 3.76 -31.04
CA PHE A 334 12.40 3.66 -32.40
C PHE A 334 13.49 4.08 -33.40
N PRO A 335 13.69 3.33 -34.49
CA PRO A 335 14.68 3.68 -35.50
C PRO A 335 14.27 4.95 -36.26
N VAL A 336 15.27 5.77 -36.60
CA VAL A 336 15.07 7.07 -37.25
C VAL A 336 14.31 6.95 -38.59
N ASN A 337 14.51 5.86 -39.34
CA ASN A 337 13.84 5.60 -40.61
C ASN A 337 12.60 4.69 -40.48
N GLY A 338 12.26 4.21 -39.29
CA GLY A 338 11.11 3.35 -39.02
C GLY A 338 11.19 1.93 -39.60
N ILE A 339 12.29 1.56 -40.23
CA ILE A 339 12.46 0.31 -40.98
C ILE A 339 13.61 -0.52 -40.44
N GLU A 340 14.65 0.10 -39.89
CA GLU A 340 15.79 -0.61 -39.28
C GLU A 340 15.35 -1.39 -38.04
N PRO A 341 16.08 -2.47 -37.70
CA PRO A 341 15.80 -3.18 -36.46
C PRO A 341 15.85 -2.24 -35.26
N GLU A 342 14.91 -2.39 -34.34
CA GLU A 342 14.86 -1.65 -33.09
C GLU A 342 16.16 -1.81 -32.29
N GLN A 343 16.55 -0.76 -31.60
CA GLN A 343 17.66 -0.83 -30.62
C GLN A 343 17.09 -1.27 -29.28
N VAL A 344 17.37 -2.51 -28.91
CA VAL A 344 16.93 -3.07 -27.63
C VAL A 344 18.08 -3.03 -26.62
N GLU A 345 17.83 -2.39 -25.51
CA GLU A 345 18.70 -2.40 -24.33
C GLU A 345 18.02 -3.11 -23.19
N VAL A 346 18.71 -4.02 -22.51
CA VAL A 346 18.22 -4.68 -21.29
C VAL A 346 19.11 -4.32 -20.14
N ARG A 347 18.55 -3.65 -19.12
CA ARG A 347 19.24 -3.34 -17.86
C ARG A 347 18.66 -4.22 -16.77
N HIS A 348 19.49 -4.97 -16.06
CA HIS A 348 19.10 -5.62 -14.83
C HIS A 348 19.31 -4.66 -13.66
N ILE A 349 18.26 -4.45 -12.87
CA ILE A 349 18.30 -3.52 -11.73
C ILE A 349 18.38 -4.35 -10.44
N GLU A 350 19.47 -4.18 -9.72
CA GLU A 350 19.65 -4.84 -8.42
C GLU A 350 18.61 -4.34 -7.40
N THR A 351 17.96 -5.27 -6.74
CA THR A 351 16.99 -4.99 -5.68
C THR A 351 17.29 -5.82 -4.44
N SER A 352 16.87 -5.34 -3.28
CA SER A 352 16.99 -6.09 -2.03
C SER A 352 15.85 -7.11 -1.88
N ASN A 353 16.09 -8.16 -1.11
CA ASN A 353 15.04 -9.10 -0.70
C ASN A 353 14.27 -8.66 0.56
N ILE A 354 14.58 -7.48 1.10
CA ILE A 354 13.97 -6.93 2.32
C ILE A 354 12.78 -6.05 1.95
N GLY A 355 11.59 -6.36 2.49
CA GLY A 355 10.38 -5.58 2.26
C GLY A 355 10.16 -5.31 0.77
N HIS A 356 9.47 -4.30 0.36
CA HIS A 356 9.23 -3.93 -1.05
C HIS A 356 10.52 -3.71 -1.87
N GLY A 357 11.39 -4.72 -1.99
CA GLY A 357 12.67 -4.61 -2.69
C GLY A 357 13.68 -3.67 -2.04
N GLY A 358 13.59 -3.44 -0.72
CA GLY A 358 14.43 -2.50 0.02
C GLY A 358 13.90 -1.07 0.05
N SER A 359 12.83 -0.77 -0.66
CA SER A 359 12.27 0.59 -0.79
C SER A 359 11.87 1.23 0.53
N ASP A 360 11.40 0.41 1.47
CA ASP A 360 11.03 0.87 2.81
C ASP A 360 12.22 1.54 3.52
N LEU A 361 13.39 0.92 3.42
CA LEU A 361 14.62 1.44 4.06
C LEU A 361 15.08 2.74 3.40
N VAL A 362 15.05 2.79 2.06
CA VAL A 362 15.41 4.01 1.30
C VAL A 362 14.45 5.15 1.60
N MET A 363 13.16 4.87 1.76
CA MET A 363 12.17 5.88 2.17
C MET A 363 12.45 6.41 3.58
N MET A 364 12.79 5.52 4.51
CA MET A 364 13.13 5.90 5.89
C MET A 364 14.37 6.78 5.94
N GLU A 365 15.41 6.40 5.19
CA GLU A 365 16.63 7.19 5.04
C GLU A 365 16.33 8.60 4.49
N ASP A 366 15.58 8.68 3.39
CA ASP A 366 15.16 9.95 2.80
C ASP A 366 14.38 10.81 3.80
N PHE A 367 13.41 10.23 4.50
CA PHE A 367 12.58 10.96 5.46
C PHE A 367 13.37 11.44 6.67
N PHE A 368 14.13 10.57 7.34
CA PHE A 368 14.78 10.91 8.61
C PHE A 368 16.14 11.61 8.45
N LEU A 369 16.92 11.27 7.41
CA LEU A 369 18.29 11.76 7.27
C LEU A 369 18.42 12.88 6.22
N HIS A 370 17.53 12.91 5.20
CA HIS A 370 17.63 13.89 4.11
C HIS A 370 16.48 14.92 4.12
N GLY A 371 15.54 14.78 5.07
CA GLY A 371 14.39 15.70 5.19
C GLY A 371 13.39 15.60 4.02
N GLY A 372 13.37 14.45 3.34
CA GLY A 372 12.73 14.19 2.06
C GLY A 372 11.22 14.07 2.10
N ALA A 373 10.54 15.11 2.55
CA ALA A 373 9.07 15.14 2.48
C ALA A 373 8.53 15.34 1.05
N GLU A 374 9.37 15.73 0.07
CA GLU A 374 8.87 16.17 -1.22
C GLU A 374 8.48 15.03 -2.18
N ARG A 375 9.19 13.90 -2.14
CA ARG A 375 9.00 12.80 -3.10
C ARG A 375 7.58 12.20 -3.03
N SER A 376 7.03 12.07 -1.82
CA SER A 376 5.68 11.56 -1.57
C SER A 376 4.91 12.42 -0.55
N SER A 377 4.99 13.75 -0.70
CA SER A 377 4.23 14.68 0.13
C SER A 377 2.72 14.44 -0.02
N VAL A 378 1.94 14.83 1.00
CA VAL A 378 0.47 14.71 0.95
C VAL A 378 -0.11 15.38 -0.28
N THR A 379 0.39 16.54 -0.69
CA THR A 379 -0.05 17.28 -1.89
C THR A 379 0.12 16.47 -3.18
N ARG A 380 1.21 15.71 -3.27
CA ARG A 380 1.43 14.82 -4.43
C ARG A 380 0.62 13.51 -4.35
N SER A 381 0.23 13.13 -3.14
CA SER A 381 -0.41 11.83 -2.88
C SER A 381 -1.92 11.88 -2.91
N VAL A 382 -2.55 13.03 -2.64
CA VAL A 382 -4.02 13.14 -2.59
C VAL A 382 -4.67 12.77 -3.92
N GLU A 383 -4.10 13.18 -5.04
CA GLU A 383 -4.67 12.88 -6.35
C GLU A 383 -4.75 11.37 -6.63
N SER A 384 -3.72 10.60 -6.26
CA SER A 384 -3.74 9.14 -6.42
C SER A 384 -4.86 8.47 -5.61
N HIS A 385 -5.17 9.01 -4.43
CA HIS A 385 -6.29 8.54 -3.61
C HIS A 385 -7.64 8.90 -4.23
N LEU A 386 -7.77 10.12 -4.76
CA LEU A 386 -8.97 10.52 -5.51
C LEU A 386 -9.18 9.67 -6.75
N MET A 387 -8.11 9.30 -7.47
CA MET A 387 -8.18 8.37 -8.61
C MET A 387 -8.69 7.00 -8.19
N ALA A 388 -8.15 6.42 -7.11
CA ALA A 388 -8.60 5.13 -6.60
C ALA A 388 -10.09 5.17 -6.18
N LEU A 389 -10.51 6.21 -5.47
CA LEU A 389 -11.91 6.39 -5.06
C LEU A 389 -12.85 6.68 -6.24
N ALA A 390 -12.39 7.41 -7.25
CA ALA A 390 -13.13 7.62 -8.49
C ALA A 390 -13.28 6.32 -9.30
N ALA A 391 -12.24 5.47 -9.33
CA ALA A 391 -12.32 4.14 -9.95
C ALA A 391 -13.36 3.27 -9.24
N GLU A 392 -13.38 3.25 -7.90
CA GLU A 392 -14.42 2.54 -7.15
C GLU A 392 -15.82 3.10 -7.42
N LYS A 393 -15.99 4.43 -7.45
CA LYS A 393 -17.25 5.08 -7.82
C LYS A 393 -17.68 4.70 -9.24
N SER A 394 -16.75 4.66 -10.18
CA SER A 394 -17.02 4.22 -11.57
C SER A 394 -17.53 2.78 -11.61
N ARG A 395 -16.84 1.87 -10.91
CA ARG A 395 -17.22 0.45 -10.82
C ARG A 395 -18.62 0.26 -10.24
N LEU A 396 -18.94 0.97 -9.16
CA LEU A 396 -20.24 0.86 -8.48
C LEU A 396 -21.39 1.47 -9.29
N THR A 397 -21.13 2.53 -10.07
CA THR A 397 -22.17 3.24 -10.80
C THR A 397 -22.27 2.85 -12.28
N GLY A 398 -21.26 2.13 -12.81
CA GLY A 398 -21.16 1.79 -14.24
C GLY A 398 -20.94 3.02 -15.15
N ARG A 399 -20.42 4.13 -14.61
CA ARG A 399 -20.24 5.39 -15.33
C ARG A 399 -18.78 5.81 -15.34
N VAL A 400 -18.38 6.50 -16.39
CA VAL A 400 -17.12 7.25 -16.40
C VAL A 400 -17.19 8.37 -15.36
N VAL A 401 -16.14 8.53 -14.57
CA VAL A 401 -16.03 9.60 -13.55
C VAL A 401 -15.04 10.65 -14.05
N ASP A 402 -15.50 11.89 -14.12
CA ASP A 402 -14.66 13.08 -14.31
C ASP A 402 -14.03 13.46 -12.95
N LEU A 403 -12.71 13.58 -12.88
CA LEU A 403 -11.98 13.82 -11.64
C LEU A 403 -12.19 15.23 -11.09
N ALA A 404 -12.35 16.24 -11.97
CA ALA A 404 -12.60 17.60 -11.55
C ALA A 404 -14.01 17.73 -10.94
N GLU A 405 -15.02 17.13 -11.59
CA GLU A 405 -16.39 17.08 -11.04
C GLU A 405 -16.41 16.28 -9.72
N PHE A 406 -15.69 15.17 -9.65
CA PHE A 406 -15.58 14.37 -8.43
C PHE A 406 -14.99 15.19 -7.29
N LYS A 407 -13.83 15.83 -7.49
CA LYS A 407 -13.19 16.70 -6.52
C LYS A 407 -14.09 17.86 -6.08
N ASN A 408 -14.76 18.53 -7.03
CA ASN A 408 -15.69 19.61 -6.71
C ASN A 408 -16.90 19.16 -5.90
N SER A 409 -17.37 17.91 -6.07
CA SER A 409 -18.46 17.35 -5.26
C SER A 409 -18.07 17.05 -3.82
N ILE A 410 -16.77 16.96 -3.52
CA ILE A 410 -16.23 16.70 -2.19
C ILE A 410 -16.05 17.99 -1.37
N ILE A 411 -15.66 19.08 -2.04
CA ILE A 411 -15.32 20.36 -1.39
C ILE A 411 -16.59 21.18 -1.04
N ARG A 412 -17.73 20.80 -1.58
CA ARG A 412 -19.04 21.41 -1.25
C ARG A 412 -19.64 20.84 0.00
#